data_fb0558b6488d180677564c6dd693fc23
#
_entry.id   fb0558b6488d180677564c6dd693fc23
#
_cell.length_a   1.000
_cell.length_b   1.000
_cell.length_c   1.000
_cell.angle_alpha   90.00
_cell.angle_beta   90.00
_cell.angle_gamma   90.00
#
_symmetry.space_group_name_H-M   'P 1'
#
loop_
_entity.id
_entity.type
_entity.pdbx_description
1 polymer ?
#
loop_
_entity_poly.entity_id
_entity_poly.type
_entity_poly.pdbx_seq_one_letter_code
_entity_poly.pdbx_strand_id
1 'polypeptide(L)'
;MYEIHNASQTDIPLIQRLAEASWWPTYSPILKDDQIRYMLDLIYAHDSLARVMNDGSQQFIILYNGNFAQGFAAYGPQSPGIVKLHKLYVLPENHGKGYGRILITEITGRLRTNGIQTLTLNVNRYNPARSFYEKQGFAVTGEVDVPIGPYWMNDYVMTLPL
;
A
#
# COMPACT_ATOMS: atom_id res chain seq x y z
N MET A 1 -10.38 5.25 -19.38
CA MET A 1 -10.54 6.38 -18.41
C MET A 1 -10.54 5.83 -16.99
N TYR A 2 -9.81 6.43 -16.13
CA TYR A 2 -9.72 5.97 -14.76
C TYR A 2 -10.29 7.01 -13.79
N GLU A 3 -10.72 6.53 -12.61
CA GLU A 3 -11.20 7.35 -11.51
C GLU A 3 -10.65 6.82 -10.20
N ILE A 4 -10.45 7.72 -9.24
CA ILE A 4 -10.04 7.35 -7.88
C ILE A 4 -11.15 7.73 -6.92
N HIS A 5 -11.58 6.75 -6.12
CA HIS A 5 -12.61 6.94 -5.12
C HIS A 5 -12.04 6.72 -3.72
N ASN A 6 -12.47 7.54 -2.77
CA ASN A 6 -12.23 7.27 -1.37
C ASN A 6 -13.03 6.02 -0.97
N ALA A 7 -12.39 5.07 -0.32
CA ALA A 7 -13.05 3.87 0.13
C ALA A 7 -13.67 4.06 1.51
N SER A 8 -14.76 3.35 1.74
CA SER A 8 -15.43 3.26 3.01
C SER A 8 -15.51 1.81 3.47
N GLN A 9 -16.13 1.56 4.63
CA GLN A 9 -16.28 0.20 5.15
C GLN A 9 -17.06 -0.73 4.22
N THR A 10 -17.95 -0.19 3.39
CA THR A 10 -18.69 -0.98 2.40
C THR A 10 -17.78 -1.55 1.31
N ASP A 11 -16.59 -0.98 1.14
CA ASP A 11 -15.59 -1.43 0.15
C ASP A 11 -14.64 -2.50 0.71
N ILE A 12 -14.74 -2.86 1.99
CA ILE A 12 -13.84 -3.85 2.60
C ILE A 12 -13.79 -5.17 1.83
N PRO A 13 -14.92 -5.76 1.42
CA PRO A 13 -14.86 -6.99 0.63
C PRO A 13 -14.09 -6.84 -0.68
N LEU A 14 -14.21 -5.69 -1.35
CA LEU A 14 -13.46 -5.41 -2.57
C LEU A 14 -11.96 -5.28 -2.29
N ILE A 15 -11.59 -4.57 -1.22
CA ILE A 15 -10.18 -4.43 -0.82
C ILE A 15 -9.58 -5.80 -0.50
N GLN A 16 -10.31 -6.66 0.20
CA GLN A 16 -9.88 -8.03 0.49
C GLN A 16 -9.62 -8.82 -0.79
N ARG A 17 -10.50 -8.73 -1.78
CA ARG A 17 -10.31 -9.40 -3.08
C ARG A 17 -9.10 -8.87 -3.84
N LEU A 18 -8.92 -7.56 -3.88
CA LEU A 18 -7.77 -6.94 -4.53
C LEU A 18 -6.45 -7.34 -3.86
N ALA A 19 -6.44 -7.38 -2.53
CA ALA A 19 -5.27 -7.82 -1.76
C ALA A 19 -4.95 -9.29 -2.04
N GLU A 20 -5.93 -10.16 -2.00
CA GLU A 20 -5.75 -11.59 -2.27
C GLU A 20 -5.16 -11.82 -3.67
N ALA A 21 -5.71 -11.14 -4.67
CA ALA A 21 -5.24 -11.27 -6.06
C ALA A 21 -3.84 -10.70 -6.27
N SER A 22 -3.44 -9.70 -5.50
CA SER A 22 -2.15 -9.00 -5.67
C SER A 22 -1.03 -9.60 -4.83
N TRP A 23 -1.32 -10.08 -3.63
CA TRP A 23 -0.32 -10.55 -2.68
C TRP A 23 0.38 -11.84 -3.12
N TRP A 24 -0.37 -12.82 -3.60
CA TRP A 24 0.20 -14.11 -3.98
C TRP A 24 1.23 -13.98 -5.08
N PRO A 25 0.96 -13.33 -6.21
CA PRO A 25 1.98 -13.14 -7.25
C PRO A 25 3.18 -12.32 -6.77
N THR A 26 2.95 -11.33 -5.91
CA THR A 26 4.00 -10.45 -5.40
C THR A 26 4.93 -11.17 -4.44
N TYR A 27 4.39 -11.91 -3.48
CA TYR A 27 5.16 -12.43 -2.37
C TYR A 27 5.50 -13.92 -2.47
N SER A 28 4.87 -14.70 -3.35
CA SER A 28 5.22 -16.11 -3.52
C SER A 28 6.70 -16.35 -3.83
N PRO A 29 7.39 -15.50 -4.61
CA PRO A 29 8.83 -15.65 -4.83
C PRO A 29 9.68 -15.27 -3.62
N ILE A 30 9.12 -14.60 -2.61
CA ILE A 30 9.87 -13.97 -1.50
C ILE A 30 9.58 -14.66 -0.18
N LEU A 31 8.31 -14.99 0.08
CA LEU A 31 7.83 -15.49 1.35
C LEU A 31 7.22 -16.88 1.17
N LYS A 32 7.23 -17.66 2.24
CA LYS A 32 6.52 -18.95 2.26
C LYS A 32 5.01 -18.74 2.29
N ASP A 33 4.26 -19.69 1.76
CA ASP A 33 2.80 -19.62 1.68
C ASP A 33 2.15 -19.41 3.06
N ASP A 34 2.68 -20.06 4.10
CA ASP A 34 2.18 -19.92 5.47
C ASP A 34 2.26 -18.47 5.96
N GLN A 35 3.36 -17.79 5.67
CA GLN A 35 3.54 -16.39 6.05
C GLN A 35 2.59 -15.48 5.28
N ILE A 36 2.43 -15.70 3.97
CA ILE A 36 1.51 -14.93 3.13
C ILE A 36 0.09 -15.08 3.68
N ARG A 37 -0.35 -16.30 3.94
CA ARG A 37 -1.69 -16.55 4.48
C ARG A 37 -1.88 -15.90 5.84
N TYR A 38 -0.89 -16.03 6.71
CA TYR A 38 -0.94 -15.41 8.03
C TYR A 38 -1.09 -13.88 7.94
N MET A 39 -0.29 -13.25 7.10
CA MET A 39 -0.30 -11.78 6.94
C MET A 39 -1.59 -11.29 6.30
N LEU A 40 -2.09 -11.98 5.27
CA LEU A 40 -3.38 -11.62 4.66
C LEU A 40 -4.52 -11.72 5.67
N ASP A 41 -4.56 -12.78 6.46
CA ASP A 41 -5.62 -12.98 7.45
C ASP A 41 -5.53 -11.95 8.59
N LEU A 42 -4.33 -11.53 8.96
CA LEU A 42 -4.13 -10.54 10.00
C LEU A 42 -4.44 -9.11 9.53
N ILE A 43 -3.86 -8.71 8.41
CA ILE A 43 -3.89 -7.32 7.93
C ILE A 43 -5.23 -6.99 7.27
N TYR A 44 -5.77 -7.95 6.51
CA TYR A 44 -6.98 -7.76 5.70
C TYR A 44 -8.24 -8.40 6.30
N ALA A 45 -8.21 -8.82 7.55
CA ALA A 45 -9.43 -9.19 8.26
C ALA A 45 -10.40 -8.01 8.25
N HIS A 46 -11.70 -8.30 8.16
CA HIS A 46 -12.72 -7.24 8.14
C HIS A 46 -12.54 -6.27 9.32
N ASP A 47 -12.39 -6.80 10.53
CA ASP A 47 -12.25 -5.97 11.74
C ASP A 47 -10.97 -5.15 11.73
N SER A 48 -9.88 -5.69 11.18
CA SER A 48 -8.61 -4.97 11.07
C SER A 48 -8.73 -3.77 10.12
N LEU A 49 -9.35 -3.96 8.97
CA LEU A 49 -9.57 -2.89 8.00
C LEU A 49 -10.56 -1.85 8.53
N ALA A 50 -11.66 -2.31 9.13
CA ALA A 50 -12.64 -1.41 9.72
C ALA A 50 -12.02 -0.53 10.82
N ARG A 51 -11.17 -1.11 11.67
CA ARG A 51 -10.51 -0.38 12.75
C ARG A 51 -9.62 0.75 12.21
N VAL A 52 -8.73 0.46 11.26
CA VAL A 52 -7.81 1.49 10.74
C VAL A 52 -8.51 2.56 9.93
N MET A 53 -9.66 2.24 9.35
CA MET A 53 -10.53 3.25 8.72
C MET A 53 -11.21 4.14 9.75
N ASN A 54 -11.75 3.54 10.81
CA ASN A 54 -12.54 4.26 11.83
C ASN A 54 -11.70 5.15 12.73
N ASP A 55 -10.50 4.70 13.11
CA ASP A 55 -9.65 5.45 14.03
C ASP A 55 -8.77 6.50 13.33
N GLY A 56 -8.88 6.62 11.99
CA GLY A 56 -8.10 7.57 11.22
C GLY A 56 -6.66 7.14 10.96
N SER A 57 -6.28 5.91 11.33
CA SER A 57 -4.92 5.40 11.10
C SER A 57 -4.60 5.27 9.62
N GLN A 58 -5.58 4.90 8.81
CA GLN A 58 -5.39 4.72 7.37
C GLN A 58 -6.61 5.18 6.59
N GLN A 59 -6.36 5.99 5.56
CA GLN A 59 -7.34 6.35 4.54
C GLN A 59 -7.08 5.51 3.30
N PHE A 60 -8.14 4.89 2.77
CA PHE A 60 -8.05 4.04 1.59
C PHE A 60 -8.60 4.73 0.36
N ILE A 61 -7.93 4.53 -0.76
CA ILE A 61 -8.40 4.95 -2.09
C ILE A 61 -8.37 3.75 -3.03
N ILE A 62 -9.33 3.72 -3.96
CA ILE A 62 -9.43 2.66 -4.95
C ILE A 62 -9.41 3.29 -6.34
N LEU A 63 -8.60 2.71 -7.23
CA LEU A 63 -8.49 3.11 -8.62
C LEU A 63 -9.38 2.23 -9.47
N TYR A 64 -10.27 2.86 -10.21
CA TYR A 64 -11.17 2.21 -11.16
C TYR A 64 -10.80 2.56 -12.60
N ASN A 65 -10.91 1.60 -13.49
CA ASN A 65 -10.97 1.83 -14.93
C ASN A 65 -12.35 1.41 -15.39
N GLY A 66 -13.20 2.39 -15.73
CA GLY A 66 -14.63 2.13 -15.91
C GLY A 66 -15.25 1.64 -14.61
N ASN A 67 -15.93 0.50 -14.66
CA ASN A 67 -16.58 -0.10 -13.48
C ASN A 67 -15.72 -1.11 -12.74
N PHE A 68 -14.47 -1.30 -13.16
CA PHE A 68 -13.60 -2.35 -12.62
C PHE A 68 -12.48 -1.76 -11.76
N ALA A 69 -12.40 -2.19 -10.50
CA ALA A 69 -11.32 -1.82 -9.61
C ALA A 69 -10.01 -2.48 -10.07
N GLN A 70 -8.94 -1.69 -10.16
CA GLN A 70 -7.64 -2.11 -10.67
C GLN A 70 -6.56 -2.17 -9.61
N GLY A 71 -6.75 -1.48 -8.52
CA GLY A 71 -5.80 -1.40 -7.43
C GLY A 71 -6.30 -0.50 -6.32
N PHE A 72 -5.54 -0.46 -5.24
CA PHE A 72 -5.87 0.37 -4.09
C PHE A 72 -4.60 0.81 -3.36
N ALA A 73 -4.75 1.82 -2.52
CA ALA A 73 -3.70 2.28 -1.62
C ALA A 73 -4.29 2.69 -0.29
N ALA A 74 -3.46 2.66 0.75
CA ALA A 74 -3.81 3.15 2.07
C ALA A 74 -2.65 3.95 2.64
N TYR A 75 -2.95 5.10 3.21
CA TYR A 75 -1.97 5.99 3.81
C TYR A 75 -2.54 6.64 5.06
N GLY A 76 -1.66 7.04 5.96
CA GLY A 76 -2.09 7.67 7.21
C GLY A 76 -0.96 8.33 7.97
N PRO A 77 -1.28 9.11 9.00
CA PRO A 77 -0.28 9.87 9.75
C PRO A 77 0.70 8.95 10.47
N GLN A 78 1.97 9.33 10.45
CA GLN A 78 3.02 8.66 11.20
C GLN A 78 3.55 9.54 12.34
N SER A 79 3.82 10.79 12.04
CA SER A 79 4.27 11.81 12.98
C SER A 79 3.99 13.18 12.36
N PRO A 80 4.16 14.31 13.09
CA PRO A 80 3.89 15.61 12.53
C PRO A 80 4.65 15.86 11.23
N GLY A 81 3.92 16.18 10.16
CA GLY A 81 4.48 16.44 8.83
C GLY A 81 4.88 15.20 8.04
N ILE A 82 4.73 14.01 8.59
CA ILE A 82 5.13 12.75 7.96
C ILE A 82 3.93 11.81 7.86
N VAL A 83 3.65 11.33 6.65
CA VAL A 83 2.61 10.35 6.36
C VAL A 83 3.26 9.06 5.86
N LYS A 84 2.70 7.93 6.23
CA LYS A 84 3.13 6.61 5.76
C LYS A 84 2.17 6.07 4.72
N LEU A 85 2.72 5.59 3.61
CA LEU A 85 2.02 4.75 2.65
C LEU A 85 2.06 3.31 3.17
N HIS A 86 0.93 2.84 3.68
CA HIS A 86 0.85 1.50 4.29
C HIS A 86 0.64 0.40 3.26
N LYS A 87 -0.10 0.70 2.19
CA LYS A 87 -0.51 -0.29 1.19
C LYS A 87 -0.55 0.37 -0.18
N LEU A 88 -0.01 -0.32 -1.17
CA LEU A 88 -0.15 0.04 -2.59
C LEU A 88 -0.08 -1.25 -3.40
N TYR A 89 -1.20 -1.67 -3.96
CA TYR A 89 -1.29 -2.89 -4.75
C TYR A 89 -2.13 -2.66 -5.99
N VAL A 90 -1.60 -3.10 -7.13
CA VAL A 90 -2.26 -3.07 -8.43
C VAL A 90 -2.39 -4.51 -8.89
N LEU A 91 -3.52 -4.87 -9.49
CA LEU A 91 -3.73 -6.22 -10.02
C LEU A 91 -2.58 -6.60 -10.95
N PRO A 92 -2.08 -7.86 -10.90
CA PRO A 92 -0.90 -8.27 -11.68
C PRO A 92 -1.05 -8.04 -13.18
N GLU A 93 -2.23 -8.27 -13.74
CA GLU A 93 -2.54 -8.06 -15.16
C GLU A 93 -2.43 -6.59 -15.59
N ASN A 94 -2.40 -5.67 -14.64
CA ASN A 94 -2.32 -4.23 -14.89
C ASN A 94 -0.95 -3.64 -14.59
N HIS A 95 0.04 -4.46 -14.25
CA HIS A 95 1.40 -3.98 -14.06
C HIS A 95 1.94 -3.41 -15.37
N GLY A 96 2.68 -2.32 -15.29
CA GLY A 96 3.21 -1.62 -16.46
C GLY A 96 2.25 -0.65 -17.13
N LYS A 97 1.02 -0.51 -16.64
CA LYS A 97 0.02 0.44 -17.18
C LYS A 97 0.03 1.80 -16.48
N GLY A 98 0.89 2.01 -15.50
CA GLY A 98 1.01 3.28 -14.80
C GLY A 98 0.00 3.49 -13.66
N TYR A 99 -0.75 2.48 -13.26
CA TYR A 99 -1.77 2.63 -12.21
C TYR A 99 -1.17 2.89 -10.83
N GLY A 100 -0.04 2.27 -10.51
CA GLY A 100 0.66 2.58 -9.25
C GLY A 100 1.12 4.03 -9.19
N ARG A 101 1.64 4.54 -10.29
CA ARG A 101 2.04 5.95 -10.41
C ARG A 101 0.85 6.89 -10.23
N ILE A 102 -0.30 6.55 -10.81
CA ILE A 102 -1.52 7.36 -10.67
C ILE A 102 -1.93 7.44 -9.19
N LEU A 103 -1.91 6.32 -8.48
CA LEU A 103 -2.23 6.27 -7.05
C LEU A 103 -1.26 7.13 -6.23
N ILE A 104 0.04 7.03 -6.47
CA ILE A 104 1.05 7.83 -5.76
C ILE A 104 0.87 9.32 -6.07
N THR A 105 0.62 9.67 -7.33
CA THR A 105 0.39 11.07 -7.73
C THR A 105 -0.82 11.67 -7.01
N GLU A 106 -1.90 10.91 -6.90
CA GLU A 106 -3.08 11.36 -6.16
C GLU A 106 -2.76 11.60 -4.68
N ILE A 107 -2.08 10.64 -4.04
CA ILE A 107 -1.71 10.75 -2.63
C ILE A 107 -0.80 11.93 -2.39
N THR A 108 0.27 12.08 -3.16
CA THR A 108 1.23 13.17 -2.98
C THR A 108 0.58 14.53 -3.21
N GLY A 109 -0.33 14.64 -4.16
CA GLY A 109 -1.11 15.86 -4.38
C GLY A 109 -1.94 16.24 -3.17
N ARG A 110 -2.66 15.30 -2.58
CA ARG A 110 -3.45 15.51 -1.36
C ARG A 110 -2.58 15.94 -0.19
N LEU A 111 -1.44 15.27 -0.02
CA LEU A 111 -0.54 15.54 1.10
C LEU A 111 0.10 16.91 1.01
N ARG A 112 0.54 17.32 -0.19
CA ARG A 112 1.08 18.65 -0.42
C ARG A 112 0.07 19.75 -0.10
N THR A 113 -1.17 19.56 -0.51
CA THR A 113 -2.27 20.50 -0.24
C THR A 113 -2.48 20.65 1.28
N ASN A 114 -2.24 19.62 2.06
CA ASN A 114 -2.39 19.64 3.52
C ASN A 114 -1.10 19.98 4.26
N GLY A 115 -0.06 20.42 3.57
CA GLY A 115 1.20 20.84 4.21
C GLY A 115 2.07 19.72 4.73
N ILE A 116 1.84 18.48 4.31
CA ILE A 116 2.66 17.33 4.66
C ILE A 116 3.99 17.42 3.90
N GLN A 117 5.10 17.15 4.58
CA GLN A 117 6.43 17.36 4.06
C GLN A 117 7.09 16.08 3.54
N THR A 118 6.67 14.91 4.04
CA THR A 118 7.35 13.66 3.75
C THR A 118 6.34 12.51 3.67
N LEU A 119 6.52 11.66 2.66
CA LEU A 119 5.82 10.39 2.54
C LEU A 119 6.83 9.26 2.71
N THR A 120 6.54 8.32 3.61
CA THR A 120 7.39 7.15 3.84
C THR A 120 6.67 5.87 3.47
N LEU A 121 7.42 4.81 3.28
CA LEU A 121 6.88 3.46 3.10
C LEU A 121 7.90 2.42 3.54
N ASN A 122 7.41 1.20 3.80
CA ASN A 122 8.26 0.03 3.94
C ASN A 122 8.07 -0.86 2.71
N VAL A 123 9.15 -1.43 2.21
CA VAL A 123 9.12 -2.41 1.12
C VAL A 123 10.08 -3.56 1.45
N ASN A 124 9.64 -4.80 1.27
CA ASN A 124 10.49 -5.96 1.49
C ASN A 124 11.74 -5.84 0.61
N ARG A 125 12.93 -6.15 1.18
CA ARG A 125 14.23 -5.99 0.50
C ARG A 125 14.32 -6.80 -0.79
N TYR A 126 13.54 -7.86 -0.92
CA TYR A 126 13.53 -8.73 -2.11
C TYR A 126 12.38 -8.42 -3.06
N ASN A 127 11.54 -7.44 -2.73
CA ASN A 127 10.42 -7.05 -3.58
C ASN A 127 10.92 -6.12 -4.69
N PRO A 128 10.73 -6.49 -5.97
CA PRO A 128 11.13 -5.64 -7.11
C PRO A 128 10.41 -4.29 -7.16
N ALA A 129 9.35 -4.09 -6.42
CA ALA A 129 8.65 -2.82 -6.34
C ALA A 129 9.55 -1.67 -5.85
N ARG A 130 10.67 -1.97 -5.18
CA ARG A 130 11.67 -0.96 -4.82
C ARG A 130 12.07 -0.10 -6.03
N SER A 131 12.35 -0.73 -7.17
CA SER A 131 12.71 -0.01 -8.40
C SER A 131 11.60 0.93 -8.87
N PHE A 132 10.36 0.48 -8.76
CA PHE A 132 9.20 1.31 -9.07
C PHE A 132 9.16 2.55 -8.16
N TYR A 133 9.33 2.37 -6.85
CA TYR A 133 9.33 3.49 -5.92
C TYR A 133 10.50 4.45 -6.15
N GLU A 134 11.67 3.94 -6.48
CA GLU A 134 12.82 4.78 -6.83
C GLU A 134 12.52 5.67 -8.05
N LYS A 135 11.83 5.13 -9.05
CA LYS A 135 11.38 5.91 -10.22
C LYS A 135 10.37 6.98 -9.87
N GLN A 136 9.62 6.81 -8.78
CA GLN A 136 8.68 7.82 -8.30
C GLN A 136 9.37 8.90 -7.43
N GLY A 137 10.66 8.77 -7.18
CA GLY A 137 11.44 9.72 -6.41
C GLY A 137 11.75 9.31 -4.98
N PHE A 138 11.31 8.14 -4.54
CA PHE A 138 11.65 7.62 -3.22
C PHE A 138 13.11 7.18 -3.18
N ALA A 139 13.73 7.34 -2.01
CA ALA A 139 15.07 6.83 -1.74
C ALA A 139 15.05 5.96 -0.48
N VAL A 140 15.90 4.93 -0.45
CA VAL A 140 16.08 4.11 0.74
C VAL A 140 16.75 4.96 1.83
N THR A 141 16.10 5.07 2.98
CA THR A 141 16.60 5.84 4.12
C THR A 141 16.90 4.97 5.33
N GLY A 142 16.56 3.69 5.29
CA GLY A 142 16.86 2.79 6.39
C GLY A 142 16.48 1.35 6.09
N GLU A 143 16.83 0.48 7.02
CA GLU A 143 16.44 -0.92 7.02
C GLU A 143 15.75 -1.24 8.35
N VAL A 144 14.75 -2.10 8.31
CA VAL A 144 14.04 -2.53 9.51
C VAL A 144 13.58 -3.98 9.35
N ASP A 145 13.73 -4.75 10.42
CA ASP A 145 13.16 -6.10 10.51
C ASP A 145 11.91 -6.03 11.38
N VAL A 146 10.75 -6.21 10.76
CA VAL A 146 9.46 -6.06 11.44
C VAL A 146 8.94 -7.43 11.83
N PRO A 147 8.76 -7.71 13.14
CA PRO A 147 8.12 -8.95 13.56
C PRO A 147 6.62 -8.90 13.29
N ILE A 148 6.08 -9.96 12.69
CA ILE A 148 4.65 -10.11 12.45
C ILE A 148 4.26 -11.50 12.92
N GLY A 149 3.71 -11.61 14.15
CA GLY A 149 3.45 -12.88 14.79
C GLY A 149 4.75 -13.71 14.85
N PRO A 150 4.73 -14.97 14.37
CA PRO A 150 5.93 -15.81 14.35
C PRO A 150 6.86 -15.54 13.18
N TYR A 151 6.57 -14.54 12.35
CA TYR A 151 7.29 -14.26 11.11
C TYR A 151 8.00 -12.92 11.16
N TRP A 152 8.84 -12.68 10.14
CA TRP A 152 9.58 -11.43 9.95
C TRP A 152 9.31 -10.87 8.57
N MET A 153 9.18 -9.54 8.49
CA MET A 153 9.28 -8.77 7.26
C MET A 153 10.57 -7.98 7.30
N ASN A 154 11.49 -8.33 6.42
CA ASN A 154 12.79 -7.67 6.32
C ASN A 154 12.68 -6.57 5.26
N ASP A 155 12.51 -5.34 5.71
CA ASP A 155 12.13 -4.23 4.87
C ASP A 155 13.26 -3.20 4.70
N TYR A 156 13.20 -2.47 3.58
CA TYR A 156 13.75 -1.13 3.48
C TYR A 156 12.69 -0.12 3.90
N VAL A 157 13.14 0.96 4.52
CA VAL A 157 12.32 2.17 4.66
C VAL A 157 12.69 3.10 3.51
N MET A 158 11.69 3.59 2.80
CA MET A 158 11.89 4.53 1.70
C MET A 158 11.16 5.83 2.01
N THR A 159 11.72 6.94 1.55
CA THR A 159 11.23 8.29 1.86
C THR A 159 11.18 9.14 0.61
N LEU A 160 10.10 9.89 0.48
CA LEU A 160 9.89 10.87 -0.59
C LEU A 160 9.63 12.24 0.03
N PRO A 161 10.52 13.22 -0.19
CA PRO A 161 10.25 14.62 0.16
C PRO A 161 9.12 15.18 -0.72
N LEU A 162 8.20 15.91 -0.10
CA LEU A 162 7.05 16.51 -0.81
C LEU A 162 7.25 18.04 -1.06
#